data_0626f7b285166f001ec8a0b31780c682
#
_entry.id   0626f7b285166f001ec8a0b31780c682
#
_cell.length_a   1.000
_cell.length_b   1.000
_cell.length_c   1.000
_cell.angle_alpha   90.00
_cell.angle_beta   90.00
_cell.angle_gamma   90.00
#
_symmetry.space_group_name_H-M   'P 1'
#
loop_
_entity.id
_entity.type
_entity.pdbx_description
1 polymer ?
#
loop_
_entity_poly.entity_id
_entity_poly.type
_entity_poly.pdbx_seq_one_letter_code
_entity_poly.pdbx_strand_id
1 'polypeptide(L)'
;MKKQVLISGASFAGLTLAYWLNKFGYQVTVMELGKELRTAGSPIDVRGGALDVTREMGIYDLIKANELIHTDEIVDANDQTIVKFAINNLKEYQGDIEIHRGHLVKIIYEAIPKNDVEIVFGNSILALAQHEDHVEVTFKTGESKSYDFVFGADGTHSLIRKLAFGDEEDFKKFLGVYFGFATANQIQTGRHESTGIVYRELGKQAVIYQFEHGLNTILVFRAPKLNWNYRDSEQPKQILKEYFANNTNWKIPQILDAMLSADDLYFDEACQIKMPGWTNGRIALIGDAAYAPSFFTGMGTSLAMQGAALLAKELHGNEDYQVAFESYNNVFKPFVESVQSRVDDSLKIQLPETEEELQASLKAWALDQTTGA
;
A
#
# COMPACT_ATOMS: atom_id res chain seq x y z
N MET A 1 31.17 17.51 -1.10
CA MET A 1 30.58 16.73 0.00
C MET A 1 29.40 15.95 -0.60
N LYS A 2 29.09 14.77 -0.07
CA LYS A 2 27.85 14.05 -0.46
C LYS A 2 26.64 14.86 -0.01
N LYS A 3 25.60 14.96 -0.84
CA LYS A 3 24.34 15.56 -0.44
C LYS A 3 23.67 14.68 0.62
N GLN A 4 23.15 15.30 1.67
CA GLN A 4 22.47 14.64 2.78
C GLN A 4 20.96 14.70 2.59
N VAL A 5 20.29 13.58 2.70
CA VAL A 5 18.83 13.51 2.48
C VAL A 5 18.14 12.77 3.61
N LEU A 6 16.92 13.22 3.92
CA LEU A 6 16.03 12.57 4.86
C LEU A 6 14.83 11.97 4.13
N ILE A 7 14.52 10.73 4.42
CA ILE A 7 13.30 10.03 3.95
C ILE A 7 12.44 9.72 5.16
N SER A 8 11.19 10.19 5.19
CA SER A 8 10.20 9.84 6.20
C SER A 8 9.39 8.62 5.74
N GLY A 9 9.54 7.49 6.43
CA GLY A 9 8.86 6.22 6.19
C GLY A 9 9.77 5.13 5.61
N ALA A 10 9.80 3.95 6.26
CA ALA A 10 10.59 2.78 5.88
C ALA A 10 9.71 1.65 5.30
N SER A 11 8.91 1.96 4.29
CA SER A 11 8.15 0.99 3.51
C SER A 11 8.64 0.96 2.06
N PHE A 12 7.87 0.40 1.13
CA PHE A 12 8.28 0.18 -0.28
C PHE A 12 8.85 1.43 -0.94
N ALA A 13 8.15 2.58 -0.84
CA ALA A 13 8.60 3.83 -1.44
C ALA A 13 9.92 4.32 -0.83
N GLY A 14 9.96 4.44 0.51
CA GLY A 14 11.12 5.01 1.22
C GLY A 14 12.36 4.13 1.11
N LEU A 15 12.23 2.81 1.25
CA LEU A 15 13.35 1.88 1.13
C LEU A 15 13.87 1.80 -0.31
N THR A 16 12.97 1.80 -1.32
CA THR A 16 13.38 1.84 -2.73
C THR A 16 14.10 3.14 -3.05
N LEU A 17 13.60 4.29 -2.57
CA LEU A 17 14.27 5.57 -2.74
C LEU A 17 15.64 5.59 -2.07
N ALA A 18 15.72 5.05 -0.84
CA ALA A 18 16.99 4.98 -0.10
C ALA A 18 18.05 4.16 -0.85
N TYR A 19 17.67 3.02 -1.41
CA TYR A 19 18.55 2.21 -2.25
C TYR A 19 19.12 3.02 -3.43
N TRP A 20 18.25 3.66 -4.20
CA TRP A 20 18.67 4.38 -5.39
C TRP A 20 19.48 5.63 -5.08
N LEU A 21 19.07 6.45 -4.10
CA LEU A 21 19.82 7.65 -3.71
C LEU A 21 21.21 7.30 -3.17
N ASN A 22 21.31 6.23 -2.38
CA ASN A 22 22.61 5.73 -1.93
C ASN A 22 23.49 5.28 -3.11
N LYS A 23 22.92 4.51 -4.05
CA LYS A 23 23.62 4.08 -5.28
C LYS A 23 24.14 5.26 -6.10
N PHE A 24 23.44 6.40 -6.07
CA PHE A 24 23.80 7.65 -6.74
C PHE A 24 24.69 8.58 -5.88
N GLY A 25 25.17 8.10 -4.73
CA GLY A 25 26.17 8.78 -3.92
C GLY A 25 25.63 9.76 -2.88
N TYR A 26 24.33 9.75 -2.59
CA TYR A 26 23.76 10.51 -1.48
C TYR A 26 24.05 9.82 -0.14
N GLN A 27 24.15 10.62 0.92
CA GLN A 27 24.08 10.14 2.30
C GLN A 27 22.64 10.17 2.76
N VAL A 28 22.08 9.01 3.09
CA VAL A 28 20.64 8.85 3.30
C VAL A 28 20.34 8.54 4.77
N THR A 29 19.43 9.30 5.36
CA THR A 29 18.78 8.96 6.62
C THR A 29 17.32 8.58 6.33
N VAL A 30 16.91 7.37 6.69
CA VAL A 30 15.52 6.94 6.67
C VAL A 30 14.97 6.98 8.09
N MET A 31 13.85 7.66 8.29
CA MET A 31 13.18 7.73 9.58
C MET A 31 11.88 6.95 9.54
N GLU A 32 11.67 6.10 10.53
CA GLU A 32 10.47 5.29 10.68
C GLU A 32 9.83 5.55 12.06
N LEU A 33 8.51 5.83 12.05
CA LEU A 33 7.73 6.04 13.26
C LEU A 33 7.63 4.77 14.12
N GLY A 34 7.52 3.62 13.46
CA GLY A 34 7.50 2.31 14.10
C GLY A 34 8.83 1.99 14.78
N LYS A 35 8.79 1.14 15.82
CA LYS A 35 10.00 0.68 16.52
C LYS A 35 10.83 -0.32 15.72
N GLU A 36 10.24 -0.86 14.65
CA GLU A 36 10.83 -1.84 13.74
C GLU A 36 10.15 -1.78 12.38
N LEU A 37 10.67 -2.51 11.40
CA LEU A 37 10.03 -2.62 10.09
C LEU A 37 8.65 -3.25 10.21
N ARG A 38 7.66 -2.64 9.57
CA ARG A 38 6.30 -3.19 9.49
C ARG A 38 6.26 -4.35 8.51
N THR A 39 6.30 -5.58 9.04
CA THR A 39 6.25 -6.82 8.25
C THR A 39 4.85 -7.45 8.18
N ALA A 40 3.93 -7.06 9.05
CA ALA A 40 2.52 -7.48 8.99
C ALA A 40 1.80 -6.87 7.78
N GLY A 41 0.78 -7.55 7.28
CA GLY A 41 -0.06 -7.09 6.19
C GLY A 41 -0.43 -8.21 5.21
N SER A 42 -1.40 -7.92 4.34
CA SER A 42 -1.87 -8.83 3.29
C SER A 42 -0.78 -9.10 2.24
N PRO A 43 -0.96 -10.13 1.41
CA PRO A 43 -0.26 -10.24 0.13
C PRO A 43 -0.38 -8.96 -0.68
N ILE A 44 0.61 -8.69 -1.50
CA ILE A 44 0.69 -7.51 -2.35
C ILE A 44 1.31 -7.88 -3.69
N ASP A 45 0.97 -7.10 -4.71
CA ASP A 45 1.41 -7.31 -6.08
C ASP A 45 2.58 -6.40 -6.46
N VAL A 46 3.55 -6.97 -7.15
CA VAL A 46 4.62 -6.26 -7.86
C VAL A 46 4.35 -6.40 -9.35
N ARG A 47 3.95 -5.29 -10.01
CA ARG A 47 3.38 -5.30 -11.36
C ARG A 47 4.13 -4.39 -12.33
N GLY A 48 4.15 -4.80 -13.59
CA GLY A 48 4.61 -3.97 -14.71
C GLY A 48 6.02 -3.40 -14.47
N GLY A 49 6.20 -2.08 -14.65
CA GLY A 49 7.50 -1.41 -14.50
C GLY A 49 8.15 -1.54 -13.11
N ALA A 50 7.39 -1.93 -12.07
CA ALA A 50 7.99 -2.23 -10.77
C ALA A 50 8.87 -3.50 -10.84
N LEU A 51 8.56 -4.45 -11.69
CA LEU A 51 9.41 -5.63 -11.93
C LEU A 51 10.75 -5.24 -12.55
N ASP A 52 10.77 -4.22 -13.42
CA ASP A 52 12.02 -3.70 -13.99
C ASP A 52 12.86 -3.01 -12.91
N VAL A 53 12.22 -2.25 -12.03
CA VAL A 53 12.90 -1.68 -10.85
C VAL A 53 13.53 -2.79 -10.00
N THR A 54 12.84 -3.90 -9.77
CA THR A 54 13.40 -5.02 -8.99
C THR A 54 14.58 -5.69 -9.69
N ARG A 55 14.56 -5.81 -11.03
CA ARG A 55 15.69 -6.33 -11.82
C ARG A 55 16.90 -5.39 -11.74
N GLU A 56 16.70 -4.09 -11.89
CA GLU A 56 17.77 -3.08 -11.79
C GLU A 56 18.37 -2.99 -10.37
N MET A 57 17.58 -3.32 -9.35
CA MET A 57 18.03 -3.45 -7.96
C MET A 57 18.73 -4.79 -7.69
N GLY A 58 18.63 -5.77 -8.57
CA GLY A 58 19.19 -7.11 -8.40
C GLY A 58 18.43 -7.99 -7.38
N ILE A 59 17.15 -7.67 -7.12
CA ILE A 59 16.32 -8.38 -6.14
C ILE A 59 15.19 -9.20 -6.77
N TYR A 60 15.04 -9.17 -8.09
CA TYR A 60 13.97 -9.85 -8.80
C TYR A 60 13.90 -11.36 -8.49
N ASP A 61 15.04 -12.06 -8.53
CA ASP A 61 15.08 -13.50 -8.29
C ASP A 61 14.70 -13.85 -6.85
N LEU A 62 15.06 -13.00 -5.88
CA LEU A 62 14.64 -13.18 -4.48
C LEU A 62 13.12 -12.98 -4.32
N ILE A 63 12.55 -12.00 -5.01
CA ILE A 63 11.11 -11.76 -5.00
C ILE A 63 10.39 -12.94 -5.66
N LYS A 64 10.87 -13.38 -6.81
CA LYS A 64 10.30 -14.53 -7.54
C LYS A 64 10.38 -15.83 -6.73
N ALA A 65 11.45 -16.06 -5.98
CA ALA A 65 11.60 -17.22 -5.09
C ALA A 65 10.63 -17.20 -3.90
N ASN A 66 10.07 -16.03 -3.55
CA ASN A 66 9.08 -15.85 -2.49
C ASN A 66 7.68 -15.55 -3.03
N GLU A 67 7.44 -15.82 -4.33
CA GLU A 67 6.14 -15.66 -4.96
C GLU A 67 5.08 -16.52 -4.29
N LEU A 68 3.93 -15.91 -4.03
CA LEU A 68 2.75 -16.63 -3.55
C LEU A 68 1.99 -17.16 -4.76
N ILE A 69 1.91 -18.48 -4.85
CA ILE A 69 1.07 -19.15 -5.84
C ILE A 69 -0.15 -19.67 -5.10
N HIS A 70 -1.31 -19.08 -5.37
CA HIS A 70 -2.55 -19.49 -4.74
C HIS A 70 -3.71 -19.53 -5.72
N THR A 71 -4.78 -20.16 -5.28
CA THR A 71 -6.05 -20.20 -5.99
C THR A 71 -7.06 -19.38 -5.20
N ASP A 72 -7.81 -18.54 -5.89
CA ASP A 72 -8.91 -17.81 -5.28
C ASP A 72 -10.23 -18.53 -5.55
N GLU A 73 -11.09 -18.53 -4.54
CA GLU A 73 -12.44 -19.04 -4.60
C GLU A 73 -13.44 -17.94 -4.21
N ILE A 74 -14.42 -17.69 -5.07
CA ILE A 74 -15.59 -16.91 -4.68
C ILE A 74 -16.65 -17.90 -4.19
N VAL A 75 -17.15 -17.66 -2.99
CA VAL A 75 -18.11 -18.57 -2.33
C VAL A 75 -19.46 -17.88 -2.07
N ASP A 76 -20.51 -18.69 -1.94
CA ASP A 76 -21.83 -18.26 -1.46
C ASP A 76 -21.92 -18.25 0.08
N ALA A 77 -23.08 -17.86 0.62
CA ALA A 77 -23.33 -17.81 2.06
C ALA A 77 -23.23 -19.19 2.76
N ASN A 78 -23.35 -20.29 2.02
CA ASN A 78 -23.27 -21.67 2.50
C ASN A 78 -21.86 -22.27 2.34
N ASP A 79 -20.85 -21.45 2.02
CA ASP A 79 -19.46 -21.85 1.77
C ASP A 79 -19.30 -22.76 0.52
N GLN A 80 -20.25 -22.68 -0.43
CA GLN A 80 -20.16 -23.39 -1.71
C GLN A 80 -19.38 -22.53 -2.71
N THR A 81 -18.37 -23.11 -3.34
CA THR A 81 -17.57 -22.41 -4.36
C THR A 81 -18.40 -22.14 -5.60
N ILE A 82 -18.58 -20.87 -5.95
CA ILE A 82 -19.24 -20.40 -7.17
C ILE A 82 -18.24 -20.32 -8.32
N VAL A 83 -17.06 -19.73 -8.05
CA VAL A 83 -15.98 -19.53 -9.02
C VAL A 83 -14.65 -19.86 -8.36
N LYS A 84 -13.77 -20.52 -9.10
CA LYS A 84 -12.41 -20.83 -8.65
C LYS A 84 -11.44 -20.46 -9.76
N PHE A 85 -10.38 -19.70 -9.44
CA PHE A 85 -9.38 -19.24 -10.42
C PHE A 85 -8.01 -19.07 -9.77
N ALA A 86 -6.96 -19.12 -10.59
CA ALA A 86 -5.62 -18.73 -10.21
C ALA A 86 -5.32 -17.38 -10.86
N ILE A 87 -5.02 -16.35 -10.07
CA ILE A 87 -4.78 -14.98 -10.55
C ILE A 87 -3.69 -14.97 -11.63
N ASN A 88 -2.62 -15.75 -11.44
CA ASN A 88 -1.51 -15.84 -12.40
C ASN A 88 -1.90 -16.38 -13.79
N ASN A 89 -3.10 -16.96 -13.93
CA ASN A 89 -3.61 -17.44 -15.23
C ASN A 89 -4.41 -16.37 -15.98
N LEU A 90 -4.76 -15.27 -15.32
CA LEU A 90 -5.46 -14.17 -15.96
C LEU A 90 -4.50 -13.38 -16.84
N LYS A 91 -4.88 -13.09 -18.09
CA LYS A 91 -3.99 -12.42 -19.08
C LYS A 91 -3.46 -11.07 -18.60
N GLU A 92 -4.27 -10.31 -17.88
CA GLU A 92 -3.91 -8.99 -17.38
C GLU A 92 -2.87 -9.02 -16.25
N TYR A 93 -2.68 -10.18 -15.59
CA TYR A 93 -1.73 -10.39 -14.49
C TYR A 93 -0.53 -11.26 -14.90
N GLN A 94 -0.39 -11.60 -16.19
CA GLN A 94 0.73 -12.42 -16.66
C GLN A 94 2.06 -11.71 -16.41
N GLY A 95 2.92 -12.36 -15.62
CA GLY A 95 4.24 -11.85 -15.26
C GLY A 95 4.27 -11.03 -13.96
N ASP A 96 3.13 -10.66 -13.40
CA ASP A 96 3.06 -10.04 -12.08
C ASP A 96 3.48 -11.05 -11.00
N ILE A 97 4.01 -10.55 -9.89
CA ILE A 97 4.42 -11.37 -8.75
C ILE A 97 3.65 -10.92 -7.53
N GLU A 98 2.89 -11.83 -6.96
CA GLU A 98 2.30 -11.63 -5.63
C GLU A 98 3.26 -12.16 -4.56
N ILE A 99 3.43 -11.40 -3.49
CA ILE A 99 4.36 -11.71 -2.40
C ILE A 99 3.82 -11.22 -1.07
N HIS A 100 4.15 -11.89 0.04
CA HIS A 100 3.87 -11.34 1.36
C HIS A 100 4.53 -9.98 1.55
N ARG A 101 3.74 -9.00 2.03
CA ARG A 101 4.19 -7.64 2.28
C ARG A 101 5.50 -7.60 3.08
N GLY A 102 5.56 -8.39 4.14
CA GLY A 102 6.74 -8.46 5.02
C GLY A 102 7.99 -8.99 4.32
N HIS A 103 7.84 -9.97 3.43
CA HIS A 103 8.96 -10.50 2.65
C HIS A 103 9.51 -9.44 1.71
N LEU A 104 8.66 -8.74 0.96
CA LEU A 104 9.11 -7.68 0.05
C LEU A 104 9.82 -6.55 0.79
N VAL A 105 9.26 -6.06 1.91
CA VAL A 105 9.90 -5.01 2.73
C VAL A 105 11.28 -5.46 3.19
N LYS A 106 11.41 -6.70 3.67
CA LYS A 106 12.67 -7.27 4.14
C LYS A 106 13.69 -7.41 3.01
N ILE A 107 13.28 -7.91 1.84
CA ILE A 107 14.16 -8.05 0.66
C ILE A 107 14.70 -6.68 0.24
N ILE A 108 13.85 -5.65 0.15
CA ILE A 108 14.29 -4.29 -0.21
C ILE A 108 15.24 -3.73 0.86
N TYR A 109 14.90 -3.89 2.13
CA TYR A 109 15.72 -3.43 3.25
C TYR A 109 17.12 -4.08 3.26
N GLU A 110 17.19 -5.37 3.00
CA GLU A 110 18.46 -6.11 2.96
C GLU A 110 19.32 -5.75 1.74
N ALA A 111 18.71 -5.31 0.65
CA ALA A 111 19.40 -4.83 -0.54
C ALA A 111 20.05 -3.44 -0.36
N ILE A 112 19.68 -2.68 0.67
CA ILE A 112 20.23 -1.35 0.92
C ILE A 112 21.65 -1.49 1.49
N PRO A 113 22.68 -0.84 0.87
CA PRO A 113 24.03 -0.78 1.42
C PRO A 113 24.06 -0.05 2.77
N LYS A 114 24.58 -0.70 3.80
CA LYS A 114 24.51 -0.20 5.19
C LYS A 114 25.54 0.86 5.54
N ASN A 115 26.50 1.16 4.68
CA ASN A 115 27.61 2.03 5.00
C ASN A 115 27.27 3.54 4.92
N ASP A 116 26.32 3.92 4.05
CA ASP A 116 25.95 5.33 3.82
C ASP A 116 24.44 5.56 3.99
N VAL A 117 23.70 4.57 4.54
CA VAL A 117 22.27 4.65 4.85
C VAL A 117 22.05 4.37 6.32
N GLU A 118 21.56 5.36 7.04
CA GLU A 118 21.12 5.23 8.43
C GLU A 118 19.61 5.04 8.46
N ILE A 119 19.12 4.04 9.20
CA ILE A 119 17.68 3.85 9.43
C ILE A 119 17.39 4.03 10.92
N VAL A 120 16.58 5.06 11.22
CA VAL A 120 16.23 5.48 12.59
C VAL A 120 14.78 5.08 12.86
N PHE A 121 14.59 4.16 13.79
CA PHE A 121 13.27 3.71 14.23
C PHE A 121 12.78 4.47 15.48
N GLY A 122 11.46 4.53 15.65
CA GLY A 122 10.83 5.08 16.83
C GLY A 122 10.91 6.61 16.95
N ASN A 123 11.20 7.30 15.83
CA ASN A 123 11.26 8.76 15.80
C ASN A 123 10.37 9.32 14.67
N SER A 124 10.08 10.60 14.75
CA SER A 124 9.32 11.29 13.70
C SER A 124 9.69 12.78 13.65
N ILE A 125 9.32 13.40 12.54
CA ILE A 125 9.49 14.82 12.30
C ILE A 125 8.43 15.59 13.10
N LEU A 126 8.81 16.73 13.66
CA LEU A 126 7.92 17.67 14.34
C LEU A 126 7.64 18.89 13.45
N ALA A 127 8.69 19.43 12.81
CA ALA A 127 8.58 20.60 11.97
C ALA A 127 9.63 20.60 10.85
N LEU A 128 9.33 21.34 9.78
CA LEU A 128 10.19 21.58 8.64
C LEU A 128 10.30 23.09 8.41
N ALA A 129 11.53 23.59 8.19
CA ALA A 129 11.79 24.94 7.74
C ALA A 129 12.66 24.90 6.48
N GLN A 130 12.11 25.38 5.35
CA GLN A 130 12.87 25.43 4.10
C GLN A 130 13.69 26.70 4.01
N HIS A 131 14.96 26.54 3.65
CA HIS A 131 15.91 27.60 3.31
C HIS A 131 16.30 27.50 1.84
N GLU A 132 17.06 28.47 1.35
CA GLU A 132 17.48 28.51 -0.05
C GLU A 132 18.33 27.26 -0.43
N ASP A 133 19.20 26.83 0.47
CA ASP A 133 20.19 25.77 0.23
C ASP A 133 19.91 24.46 0.98
N HIS A 134 19.00 24.43 1.97
CA HIS A 134 18.70 23.25 2.77
C HIS A 134 17.28 23.26 3.36
N VAL A 135 16.90 22.15 3.98
CA VAL A 135 15.70 22.02 4.84
C VAL A 135 16.17 21.73 6.25
N GLU A 136 15.83 22.59 7.21
CA GLU A 136 16.00 22.31 8.62
C GLU A 136 14.85 21.45 9.11
N VAL A 137 15.17 20.32 9.72
CA VAL A 137 14.21 19.33 10.23
C VAL A 137 14.31 19.26 11.74
N THR A 138 13.22 19.57 12.42
CA THR A 138 13.12 19.37 13.89
C THR A 138 12.42 18.05 14.16
N PHE A 139 13.04 17.20 14.94
CA PHE A 139 12.51 15.89 15.34
C PHE A 139 11.70 15.97 16.64
N LYS A 140 10.86 14.97 16.90
CA LYS A 140 10.12 14.88 18.17
C LYS A 140 11.02 14.81 19.40
N THR A 141 12.26 14.37 19.24
CA THR A 141 13.28 14.39 20.31
C THR A 141 13.74 15.80 20.69
N GLY A 142 13.38 16.83 19.92
CA GLY A 142 13.81 18.21 20.07
C GLY A 142 15.15 18.53 19.37
N GLU A 143 15.79 17.54 18.77
CA GLU A 143 17.00 17.75 17.95
C GLU A 143 16.62 18.34 16.59
N SER A 144 17.47 19.22 16.03
CA SER A 144 17.34 19.72 14.66
C SER A 144 18.56 19.34 13.83
N LYS A 145 18.34 18.99 12.56
CA LYS A 145 19.37 18.70 11.55
C LYS A 145 19.01 19.32 10.21
N SER A 146 20.03 19.68 9.43
CA SER A 146 19.88 20.21 8.07
C SER A 146 20.09 19.11 7.04
N TYR A 147 19.25 19.11 6.00
CA TYR A 147 19.31 18.19 4.87
C TYR A 147 19.21 18.95 3.56
N ASP A 148 19.89 18.49 2.51
CA ASP A 148 19.74 19.05 1.17
C ASP A 148 18.33 18.85 0.61
N PHE A 149 17.72 17.68 0.91
CA PHE A 149 16.35 17.34 0.52
C PHE A 149 15.63 16.52 1.60
N VAL A 150 14.31 16.64 1.65
CA VAL A 150 13.43 15.83 2.49
C VAL A 150 12.38 15.15 1.62
N PHE A 151 12.22 13.83 1.80
CA PHE A 151 11.28 13.03 1.05
C PHE A 151 10.21 12.43 1.97
N GLY A 152 8.93 12.68 1.64
CA GLY A 152 7.79 12.05 2.32
C GLY A 152 7.41 10.74 1.64
N ALA A 153 7.62 9.63 2.36
CA ALA A 153 7.23 8.27 2.00
C ALA A 153 6.39 7.63 3.13
N ASP A 154 5.72 8.47 3.91
CA ASP A 154 5.09 8.18 5.20
C ASP A 154 3.58 7.85 5.07
N GLY A 155 3.16 7.41 3.86
CA GLY A 155 1.87 6.79 3.62
C GLY A 155 0.71 7.76 3.49
N THR A 156 -0.51 7.20 3.49
CA THR A 156 -1.75 7.92 3.22
C THR A 156 -1.97 9.10 4.18
N HIS A 157 -1.60 8.96 5.45
CA HIS A 157 -1.68 10.01 6.49
C HIS A 157 -0.38 10.80 6.64
N SER A 158 0.27 11.13 5.52
CA SER A 158 1.60 11.73 5.47
C SER A 158 1.71 13.03 6.29
N LEU A 159 2.64 13.00 7.25
CA LEU A 159 3.02 14.18 8.01
C LEU A 159 3.82 15.17 7.15
N ILE A 160 4.68 14.67 6.25
CA ILE A 160 5.44 15.55 5.34
C ILE A 160 4.47 16.29 4.42
N ARG A 161 3.45 15.63 3.88
CA ARG A 161 2.39 16.30 3.09
C ARG A 161 1.73 17.41 3.91
N LYS A 162 1.34 17.12 5.15
CA LYS A 162 0.72 18.11 6.03
C LYS A 162 1.62 19.31 6.31
N LEU A 163 2.90 19.08 6.59
CA LEU A 163 3.83 20.15 6.95
C LEU A 163 4.25 21.03 5.77
N ALA A 164 4.31 20.46 4.56
CA ALA A 164 4.88 21.14 3.41
C ALA A 164 3.88 21.52 2.31
N PHE A 165 2.69 20.90 2.26
CA PHE A 165 1.74 21.08 1.16
C PHE A 165 0.33 21.52 1.63
N GLY A 166 -0.09 21.16 2.83
CA GLY A 166 -1.41 21.50 3.37
C GLY A 166 -2.12 20.33 4.04
N ASP A 167 -3.36 20.56 4.44
CA ASP A 167 -4.12 19.54 5.18
C ASP A 167 -4.50 18.35 4.29
N GLU A 168 -4.63 17.17 4.93
CA GLU A 168 -4.91 15.91 4.23
C GLU A 168 -6.23 15.97 3.45
N GLU A 169 -7.26 16.58 4.01
CA GLU A 169 -8.58 16.69 3.40
C GLU A 169 -8.58 17.49 2.07
N ASP A 170 -7.57 18.34 1.83
CA ASP A 170 -7.42 19.06 0.56
C ASP A 170 -7.05 18.13 -0.60
N PHE A 171 -6.47 16.98 -0.29
CA PHE A 171 -5.90 16.05 -1.27
C PHE A 171 -6.56 14.67 -1.26
N LYS A 172 -7.32 14.35 -0.20
CA LYS A 172 -7.90 13.02 -0.01
C LYS A 172 -9.30 12.91 -0.64
N LYS A 173 -9.46 11.99 -1.60
CA LYS A 173 -10.76 11.56 -2.11
C LYS A 173 -11.18 10.28 -1.37
N PHE A 174 -12.11 10.38 -0.43
CA PHE A 174 -12.76 9.24 0.20
C PHE A 174 -13.63 8.48 -0.81
N LEU A 175 -13.61 7.15 -0.78
CA LEU A 175 -14.30 6.28 -1.75
C LEU A 175 -15.60 5.67 -1.22
N GLY A 176 -16.09 6.10 -0.06
CA GLY A 176 -17.31 5.56 0.54
C GLY A 176 -17.13 4.17 1.14
N VAL A 177 -15.92 3.75 1.44
CA VAL A 177 -15.58 2.40 1.87
C VAL A 177 -14.61 2.41 3.04
N TYR A 178 -14.80 1.49 3.97
CA TYR A 178 -13.90 1.17 5.08
C TYR A 178 -13.46 -0.29 5.01
N PHE A 179 -12.30 -0.59 5.57
CA PHE A 179 -11.80 -1.95 5.63
C PHE A 179 -11.01 -2.21 6.92
N GLY A 180 -11.15 -3.44 7.42
CA GLY A 180 -10.35 -3.97 8.51
C GLY A 180 -9.52 -5.16 8.03
N PHE A 181 -8.30 -5.29 8.52
CA PHE A 181 -7.40 -6.40 8.27
C PHE A 181 -6.84 -6.91 9.59
N ALA A 182 -6.80 -8.24 9.78
CA ALA A 182 -6.17 -8.86 10.95
C ALA A 182 -5.69 -10.29 10.66
N THR A 183 -4.73 -10.75 11.45
CA THR A 183 -4.39 -12.17 11.53
C THR A 183 -5.48 -12.95 12.28
N ALA A 184 -5.85 -14.12 11.77
CA ALA A 184 -7.00 -14.89 12.29
C ALA A 184 -6.77 -16.42 12.23
N ASN A 185 -5.64 -16.88 12.72
CA ASN A 185 -5.17 -18.28 12.66
C ASN A 185 -6.13 -19.30 13.32
N GLN A 186 -7.08 -18.84 14.14
CA GLN A 186 -8.09 -19.70 14.77
C GLN A 186 -9.21 -20.12 13.83
N ILE A 187 -9.35 -19.47 12.65
CA ILE A 187 -10.42 -19.81 11.70
C ILE A 187 -10.03 -21.06 10.92
N GLN A 188 -10.96 -21.99 10.83
CA GLN A 188 -10.83 -23.18 10.00
C GLN A 188 -11.60 -22.99 8.69
N THR A 189 -10.87 -23.01 7.58
CA THR A 189 -11.48 -22.81 6.25
C THR A 189 -12.01 -24.08 5.62
N GLY A 190 -11.41 -25.24 5.96
CA GLY A 190 -11.66 -26.49 5.25
C GLY A 190 -11.03 -26.52 3.85
N ARG A 191 -10.16 -25.55 3.51
CA ARG A 191 -9.45 -25.43 2.22
C ARG A 191 -7.99 -25.85 2.41
N HIS A 192 -7.32 -26.14 1.28
CA HIS A 192 -5.88 -26.31 1.26
C HIS A 192 -5.17 -25.01 1.58
N GLU A 193 -3.91 -25.12 2.04
CA GLU A 193 -2.99 -23.98 2.10
C GLU A 193 -2.87 -23.34 0.71
N SER A 194 -2.54 -22.05 0.68
CA SER A 194 -2.48 -21.25 -0.53
C SER A 194 -3.85 -21.08 -1.21
N THR A 195 -4.86 -20.69 -0.43
CA THR A 195 -6.20 -20.39 -0.95
C THR A 195 -6.67 -19.04 -0.45
N GLY A 196 -7.08 -18.17 -1.38
CA GLY A 196 -7.88 -16.99 -1.12
C GLY A 196 -9.38 -17.34 -1.20
N ILE A 197 -10.17 -16.95 -0.21
CA ILE A 197 -11.63 -17.20 -0.19
C ILE A 197 -12.31 -15.85 -0.07
N VAL A 198 -13.16 -15.54 -1.03
CA VAL A 198 -13.87 -14.26 -1.13
C VAL A 198 -15.35 -14.49 -1.04
N TYR A 199 -15.99 -13.91 -0.05
CA TYR A 199 -17.43 -13.82 0.08
C TYR A 199 -17.90 -12.39 -0.17
N ARG A 200 -18.95 -12.22 -0.98
CA ARG A 200 -19.51 -10.90 -1.33
C ARG A 200 -20.99 -10.86 -1.11
N GLU A 201 -21.45 -9.73 -0.59
CA GLU A 201 -22.85 -9.32 -0.55
C GLU A 201 -22.94 -7.82 -0.91
N LEU A 202 -24.15 -7.29 -1.04
CA LEU A 202 -24.33 -5.89 -1.42
C LEU A 202 -23.64 -4.95 -0.42
N GLY A 203 -22.69 -4.16 -0.91
CA GLY A 203 -21.92 -3.20 -0.12
C GLY A 203 -20.95 -3.79 0.90
N LYS A 204 -20.75 -5.13 0.91
CA LYS A 204 -19.81 -5.79 1.83
C LYS A 204 -19.02 -6.92 1.17
N GLN A 205 -17.80 -7.09 1.65
CA GLN A 205 -16.93 -8.19 1.25
C GLN A 205 -16.19 -8.72 2.48
N ALA A 206 -16.04 -10.04 2.54
CA ALA A 206 -15.17 -10.70 3.50
C ALA A 206 -14.19 -11.59 2.77
N VAL A 207 -12.91 -11.53 3.15
CA VAL A 207 -11.84 -12.29 2.51
C VAL A 207 -11.06 -13.05 3.57
N ILE A 208 -10.68 -14.28 3.26
CA ILE A 208 -9.73 -15.07 4.02
C ILE A 208 -8.59 -15.47 3.08
N TYR A 209 -7.38 -15.12 3.42
CA TYR A 209 -6.17 -15.63 2.79
C TYR A 209 -5.52 -16.65 3.71
N GLN A 210 -5.44 -17.89 3.27
CA GLN A 210 -4.78 -18.97 3.98
C GLN A 210 -3.47 -19.33 3.29
N PHE A 211 -2.35 -19.14 3.98
CA PHE A 211 -1.02 -19.50 3.54
C PHE A 211 -0.32 -20.41 4.56
N GLU A 212 0.80 -21.01 4.17
CA GLU A 212 1.60 -21.89 5.02
C GLU A 212 1.93 -21.28 6.41
N HIS A 213 2.14 -19.96 6.47
CA HIS A 213 2.57 -19.26 7.68
C HIS A 213 1.45 -18.55 8.44
N GLY A 214 0.19 -18.73 8.08
CA GLY A 214 -0.92 -18.15 8.79
C GLY A 214 -2.13 -17.81 7.93
N LEU A 215 -3.16 -17.34 8.61
CA LEU A 215 -4.41 -16.94 8.02
C LEU A 215 -4.68 -15.46 8.30
N ASN A 216 -4.97 -14.73 7.25
CA ASN A 216 -5.32 -13.32 7.32
C ASN A 216 -6.76 -13.10 6.86
N THR A 217 -7.44 -12.13 7.46
CA THR A 217 -8.82 -11.79 7.10
C THR A 217 -8.97 -10.32 6.78
N ILE A 218 -9.88 -10.03 5.86
CA ILE A 218 -10.27 -8.67 5.51
C ILE A 218 -11.79 -8.57 5.57
N LEU A 219 -12.31 -7.54 6.26
CA LEU A 219 -13.69 -7.10 6.14
C LEU A 219 -13.72 -5.75 5.46
N VAL A 220 -14.54 -5.62 4.44
CA VAL A 220 -14.74 -4.40 3.66
C VAL A 220 -16.22 -4.05 3.66
N PHE A 221 -16.56 -2.77 3.83
CA PHE A 221 -17.94 -2.33 3.81
C PHE A 221 -18.08 -0.89 3.31
N ARG A 222 -19.21 -0.61 2.65
CA ARG A 222 -19.61 0.74 2.29
C ARG A 222 -20.25 1.46 3.46
N ALA A 223 -19.86 2.73 3.64
CA ALA A 223 -20.47 3.60 4.63
C ALA A 223 -20.28 5.08 4.22
N PRO A 224 -21.15 5.99 4.69
CA PRO A 224 -20.87 7.41 4.61
C PRO A 224 -19.62 7.76 5.43
N LYS A 225 -19.09 8.97 5.26
CA LYS A 225 -17.92 9.42 6.03
C LYS A 225 -18.22 9.32 7.53
N LEU A 226 -17.45 8.48 8.22
CA LEU A 226 -17.52 8.28 9.67
C LEU A 226 -16.63 9.31 10.37
N ASN A 227 -17.05 9.73 11.56
CA ASN A 227 -16.20 10.53 12.44
C ASN A 227 -15.45 9.58 13.37
N TRP A 228 -14.22 9.27 13.07
CA TRP A 228 -13.38 8.36 13.84
C TRP A 228 -11.92 8.85 13.89
N ASN A 229 -11.18 8.36 14.87
CA ASN A 229 -9.78 8.70 15.06
C ASN A 229 -8.90 7.46 14.79
N TYR A 230 -8.13 7.49 13.71
CA TYR A 230 -7.24 6.40 13.30
C TYR A 230 -6.15 6.06 14.35
N ARG A 231 -5.96 6.92 15.36
CA ARG A 231 -5.02 6.68 16.49
C ARG A 231 -5.66 5.99 17.67
N ASP A 232 -6.97 5.82 17.68
CA ASP A 232 -7.72 5.14 18.73
C ASP A 232 -7.92 3.68 18.32
N SER A 233 -7.33 2.73 19.05
CA SER A 233 -7.39 1.31 18.73
C SER A 233 -8.75 0.66 18.99
N GLU A 234 -9.62 1.27 19.78
CA GLU A 234 -10.92 0.70 20.15
C GLU A 234 -12.05 1.13 19.20
N GLN A 235 -11.96 2.33 18.63
CA GLN A 235 -12.98 2.79 17.67
C GLN A 235 -13.14 1.87 16.46
N PRO A 236 -12.07 1.39 15.80
CA PRO A 236 -12.17 0.40 14.73
C PRO A 236 -12.98 -0.83 15.11
N LYS A 237 -12.76 -1.39 16.32
CA LYS A 237 -13.50 -2.56 16.81
C LYS A 237 -15.00 -2.27 16.98
N GLN A 238 -15.33 -1.08 17.49
CA GLN A 238 -16.72 -0.65 17.65
C GLN A 238 -17.39 -0.48 16.28
N ILE A 239 -16.72 0.14 15.30
CA ILE A 239 -17.22 0.32 13.95
C ILE A 239 -17.47 -1.05 13.28
N LEU A 240 -16.48 -1.94 13.32
CA LEU A 240 -16.64 -3.29 12.75
C LEU A 240 -17.82 -4.04 13.39
N LYS A 241 -17.98 -3.93 14.70
CA LYS A 241 -19.11 -4.53 15.42
C LYS A 241 -20.43 -3.92 14.99
N GLU A 242 -20.53 -2.61 14.81
CA GLU A 242 -21.76 -1.94 14.34
C GLU A 242 -22.19 -2.45 12.96
N TYR A 243 -21.24 -2.58 12.03
CA TYR A 243 -21.56 -2.95 10.64
C TYR A 243 -21.72 -4.46 10.41
N PHE A 244 -21.16 -5.31 11.26
CA PHE A 244 -21.13 -6.77 11.03
C PHE A 244 -21.77 -7.63 12.13
N ALA A 245 -22.08 -7.14 13.36
CA ALA A 245 -22.58 -7.98 14.44
C ALA A 245 -23.88 -8.72 14.14
N ASN A 246 -24.74 -8.16 13.29
CA ASN A 246 -26.00 -8.79 12.88
C ASN A 246 -25.87 -9.61 11.57
N ASN A 247 -24.68 -9.69 10.99
CA ASN A 247 -24.44 -10.45 9.79
C ASN A 247 -24.02 -11.87 10.16
N THR A 248 -24.90 -12.83 9.88
CA THR A 248 -24.69 -14.26 10.17
C THR A 248 -24.29 -15.07 8.94
N ASN A 249 -24.09 -14.42 7.78
CA ASN A 249 -23.75 -15.08 6.54
C ASN A 249 -22.30 -15.59 6.56
N TRP A 250 -22.08 -16.70 5.90
CA TRP A 250 -20.76 -17.32 5.71
C TRP A 250 -19.97 -17.37 7.03
N LYS A 251 -18.67 -17.04 6.97
CA LYS A 251 -17.77 -16.98 8.13
C LYS A 251 -17.64 -15.58 8.75
N ILE A 252 -18.54 -14.64 8.40
CA ILE A 252 -18.47 -13.26 8.92
C ILE A 252 -18.45 -13.21 10.46
N PRO A 253 -19.28 -13.96 11.21
CA PRO A 253 -19.19 -13.94 12.67
C PRO A 253 -17.80 -14.35 13.20
N GLN A 254 -17.22 -15.41 12.62
CA GLN A 254 -15.88 -15.89 13.03
C GLN A 254 -14.79 -14.90 12.69
N ILE A 255 -14.88 -14.23 11.53
CA ILE A 255 -13.94 -13.19 11.10
C ILE A 255 -14.04 -11.98 12.03
N LEU A 256 -15.28 -11.54 12.34
CA LEU A 256 -15.50 -10.43 13.25
C LEU A 256 -14.91 -10.71 14.64
N ASP A 257 -15.19 -11.88 15.22
CA ASP A 257 -14.66 -12.28 16.53
C ASP A 257 -13.14 -12.32 16.52
N ALA A 258 -12.53 -12.81 15.43
CA ALA A 258 -11.08 -12.82 15.26
C ALA A 258 -10.52 -11.39 15.25
N MET A 259 -11.11 -10.49 14.46
CA MET A 259 -10.68 -9.09 14.37
C MET A 259 -10.83 -8.33 15.68
N LEU A 260 -11.93 -8.56 16.42
CA LEU A 260 -12.17 -7.90 17.70
C LEU A 260 -11.16 -8.32 18.78
N SER A 261 -10.61 -9.54 18.68
CA SER A 261 -9.62 -10.09 19.59
C SER A 261 -8.16 -9.90 19.12
N ALA A 262 -7.95 -9.45 17.88
CA ALA A 262 -6.62 -9.31 17.32
C ALA A 262 -5.87 -8.11 17.92
N ASP A 263 -4.57 -8.31 18.14
CA ASP A 263 -3.64 -7.23 18.56
C ASP A 263 -3.10 -6.46 17.34
N ASP A 264 -3.16 -7.05 16.15
CA ASP A 264 -2.66 -6.51 14.89
C ASP A 264 -3.76 -5.94 13.98
N LEU A 265 -4.96 -5.68 14.53
CA LEU A 265 -6.05 -5.10 13.75
C LEU A 265 -5.60 -3.77 13.13
N TYR A 266 -5.57 -3.76 11.79
CA TYR A 266 -5.45 -2.55 11.00
C TYR A 266 -6.84 -2.17 10.46
N PHE A 267 -7.22 -0.91 10.58
CA PHE A 267 -8.49 -0.39 10.07
C PHE A 267 -8.26 0.97 9.42
N ASP A 268 -8.85 1.19 8.26
CA ASP A 268 -8.75 2.47 7.57
C ASP A 268 -9.91 2.68 6.60
N GLU A 269 -10.00 3.90 6.07
CA GLU A 269 -10.88 4.25 4.97
C GLU A 269 -10.18 4.03 3.62
N ALA A 270 -10.91 3.51 2.64
CA ALA A 270 -10.41 3.47 1.27
C ALA A 270 -10.46 4.86 0.66
N CYS A 271 -9.31 5.35 0.22
CA CYS A 271 -9.20 6.68 -0.37
C CYS A 271 -8.16 6.72 -1.49
N GLN A 272 -8.17 7.82 -2.23
CA GLN A 272 -7.09 8.22 -3.13
C GLN A 272 -6.49 9.52 -2.64
N ILE A 273 -5.17 9.66 -2.82
CA ILE A 273 -4.50 10.96 -2.66
C ILE A 273 -4.31 11.56 -4.05
N LYS A 274 -4.90 12.74 -4.26
CA LYS A 274 -4.88 13.47 -5.53
C LYS A 274 -4.31 14.86 -5.32
N MET A 275 -3.09 15.05 -5.78
CA MET A 275 -2.36 16.30 -5.62
C MET A 275 -2.06 16.95 -6.98
N PRO A 276 -2.03 18.29 -7.05
CA PRO A 276 -1.64 19.01 -8.29
C PRO A 276 -0.18 18.75 -8.67
N GLY A 277 0.68 18.53 -7.69
CA GLY A 277 2.10 18.19 -7.82
C GLY A 277 2.63 17.62 -6.51
N TRP A 278 3.76 16.96 -6.56
CA TRP A 278 4.35 16.21 -5.44
C TRP A 278 5.63 16.83 -4.91
N THR A 279 5.97 18.03 -5.35
CA THR A 279 7.21 18.72 -4.99
C THR A 279 6.94 20.15 -4.54
N ASN A 280 7.65 20.60 -3.51
CA ASN A 280 7.60 21.96 -2.99
C ASN A 280 9.00 22.36 -2.49
N GLY A 281 9.70 23.26 -3.22
CA GLY A 281 11.07 23.60 -2.91
C GLY A 281 11.99 22.38 -2.90
N ARG A 282 12.58 22.08 -1.73
CA ARG A 282 13.50 20.95 -1.52
C ARG A 282 12.81 19.71 -0.94
N ILE A 283 11.48 19.69 -0.95
CA ILE A 283 10.68 18.59 -0.41
C ILE A 283 9.93 17.91 -1.55
N ALA A 284 9.98 16.57 -1.60
CA ALA A 284 9.17 15.78 -2.52
C ALA A 284 8.43 14.64 -1.80
N LEU A 285 7.27 14.27 -2.33
CA LEU A 285 6.46 13.15 -1.86
C LEU A 285 6.53 11.98 -2.84
N ILE A 286 6.48 10.76 -2.32
CA ILE A 286 6.44 9.51 -3.10
C ILE A 286 5.48 8.49 -2.49
N GLY A 287 5.04 7.55 -3.30
CA GLY A 287 4.11 6.50 -2.88
C GLY A 287 2.78 7.06 -2.39
N ASP A 288 2.19 6.42 -1.38
CA ASP A 288 0.86 6.80 -0.88
C ASP A 288 0.82 8.21 -0.29
N ALA A 289 1.95 8.75 0.16
CA ALA A 289 2.04 10.14 0.61
C ALA A 289 1.72 11.15 -0.51
N ALA A 290 2.03 10.79 -1.75
CA ALA A 290 1.87 11.63 -2.94
C ALA A 290 0.63 11.27 -3.76
N TYR A 291 0.37 9.98 -3.97
CA TYR A 291 -0.55 9.51 -4.98
C TYR A 291 -1.20 8.14 -4.67
N ALA A 292 -1.57 7.89 -3.42
CA ALA A 292 -2.28 6.65 -3.07
C ALA A 292 -3.39 6.34 -4.09
N PRO A 293 -3.36 5.17 -4.76
CA PRO A 293 -4.35 4.86 -5.79
C PRO A 293 -5.60 4.19 -5.23
N SER A 294 -5.63 3.85 -3.97
CA SER A 294 -6.48 2.89 -3.26
C SER A 294 -6.06 1.43 -3.48
N PHE A 295 -6.24 0.59 -2.47
CA PHE A 295 -5.92 -0.85 -2.55
C PHE A 295 -6.77 -1.59 -3.60
N PHE A 296 -7.96 -1.08 -3.93
CA PHE A 296 -8.82 -1.64 -4.98
C PHE A 296 -8.19 -1.67 -6.37
N THR A 297 -7.14 -0.90 -6.61
CA THR A 297 -6.42 -0.91 -7.89
C THR A 297 -5.33 -1.99 -7.97
N GLY A 298 -4.90 -2.56 -6.83
CA GLY A 298 -3.77 -3.50 -6.74
C GLY A 298 -2.42 -2.90 -7.15
N MET A 299 -2.30 -1.56 -7.28
CA MET A 299 -1.13 -0.90 -7.88
C MET A 299 -0.28 -0.09 -6.89
N GLY A 300 -0.67 -0.02 -5.60
CA GLY A 300 -0.01 0.83 -4.61
C GLY A 300 1.49 0.57 -4.47
N THR A 301 1.88 -0.70 -4.31
CA THR A 301 3.28 -1.11 -4.21
C THR A 301 4.07 -0.78 -5.47
N SER A 302 3.48 -1.08 -6.64
CA SER A 302 4.11 -0.85 -7.94
C SER A 302 4.33 0.63 -8.22
N LEU A 303 3.37 1.50 -7.91
CA LEU A 303 3.54 2.94 -8.01
C LEU A 303 4.59 3.46 -7.03
N ALA A 304 4.61 2.94 -5.80
CA ALA A 304 5.59 3.33 -4.79
C ALA A 304 7.04 3.06 -5.25
N MET A 305 7.31 1.86 -5.77
CA MET A 305 8.64 1.47 -6.25
C MET A 305 9.05 2.21 -7.51
N GLN A 306 8.15 2.33 -8.50
CA GLN A 306 8.43 3.03 -9.75
C GLN A 306 8.68 4.52 -9.52
N GLY A 307 7.82 5.18 -8.75
CA GLY A 307 7.97 6.61 -8.45
C GLY A 307 9.24 6.92 -7.67
N ALA A 308 9.62 6.06 -6.71
CA ALA A 308 10.87 6.20 -5.97
C ALA A 308 12.11 6.07 -6.88
N ALA A 309 12.13 5.04 -7.74
CA ALA A 309 13.23 4.84 -8.68
C ALA A 309 13.33 6.00 -9.70
N LEU A 310 12.19 6.46 -10.23
CA LEU A 310 12.16 7.58 -11.18
C LEU A 310 12.69 8.86 -10.52
N LEU A 311 12.17 9.23 -9.35
CA LEU A 311 12.64 10.45 -8.64
C LEU A 311 14.16 10.44 -8.40
N ALA A 312 14.70 9.30 -7.96
CA ALA A 312 16.14 9.17 -7.74
C ALA A 312 16.93 9.28 -9.04
N LYS A 313 16.45 8.68 -10.14
CA LYS A 313 17.11 8.79 -11.47
C LYS A 313 17.08 10.21 -12.01
N GLU A 314 15.96 10.92 -11.86
CA GLU A 314 15.85 12.33 -12.25
C GLU A 314 16.82 13.21 -11.47
N LEU A 315 16.92 13.02 -10.15
CA LEU A 315 17.88 13.75 -9.30
C LEU A 315 19.35 13.44 -9.64
N HIS A 316 19.63 12.23 -10.11
CA HIS A 316 20.97 11.84 -10.55
C HIS A 316 21.31 12.39 -11.94
N GLY A 317 20.33 12.42 -12.83
CA GLY A 317 20.51 12.84 -14.24
C GLY A 317 20.53 14.36 -14.46
N ASN A 318 20.08 15.16 -13.48
CA ASN A 318 19.99 16.60 -13.59
C ASN A 318 20.81 17.30 -12.50
N GLU A 319 21.62 18.30 -12.88
CA GLU A 319 22.37 19.12 -11.92
C GLU A 319 21.43 20.02 -11.10
N ASP A 320 20.38 20.54 -11.74
CA ASP A 320 19.34 21.34 -11.10
C ASP A 320 18.21 20.44 -10.60
N TYR A 321 18.03 20.41 -9.28
CA TYR A 321 16.98 19.62 -8.64
C TYR A 321 15.56 20.08 -9.01
N GLN A 322 15.37 21.35 -9.38
CA GLN A 322 14.06 21.86 -9.77
C GLN A 322 13.64 21.22 -11.10
N VAL A 323 14.57 21.08 -12.04
CA VAL A 323 14.37 20.37 -13.30
C VAL A 323 14.07 18.90 -13.04
N ALA A 324 14.82 18.26 -12.12
CA ALA A 324 14.58 16.87 -11.74
C ALA A 324 13.16 16.66 -11.15
N PHE A 325 12.74 17.55 -10.28
CA PHE A 325 11.42 17.50 -9.63
C PHE A 325 10.29 17.79 -10.61
N GLU A 326 10.47 18.71 -11.54
CA GLU A 326 9.51 18.97 -12.61
C GLU A 326 9.39 17.74 -13.53
N SER A 327 10.50 17.15 -13.94
CA SER A 327 10.51 15.93 -14.74
C SER A 327 9.81 14.78 -14.04
N TYR A 328 10.10 14.53 -12.76
CA TYR A 328 9.42 13.53 -11.95
C TYR A 328 7.90 13.70 -11.98
N ASN A 329 7.39 14.92 -11.73
CA ASN A 329 5.96 15.19 -11.79
C ASN A 329 5.39 14.94 -13.20
N ASN A 330 6.01 15.50 -14.23
CA ASN A 330 5.48 15.46 -15.60
C ASN A 330 5.49 14.04 -16.21
N VAL A 331 6.52 13.26 -15.92
CA VAL A 331 6.69 11.90 -16.46
C VAL A 331 5.78 10.90 -15.74
N PHE A 332 5.66 10.99 -14.42
CA PHE A 332 4.96 9.97 -13.66
C PHE A 332 3.45 10.23 -13.48
N LYS A 333 3.04 11.48 -13.47
CA LYS A 333 1.65 11.87 -13.19
C LYS A 333 0.63 11.26 -14.13
N PRO A 334 0.83 11.23 -15.47
CA PRO A 334 -0.13 10.59 -16.37
C PRO A 334 -0.37 9.10 -16.07
N PHE A 335 0.68 8.39 -15.67
CA PHE A 335 0.56 6.98 -15.29
C PHE A 335 -0.22 6.82 -13.98
N VAL A 336 0.10 7.61 -12.96
CA VAL A 336 -0.64 7.62 -11.69
C VAL A 336 -2.13 7.91 -11.92
N GLU A 337 -2.46 8.93 -12.70
CA GLU A 337 -3.84 9.31 -13.01
C GLU A 337 -4.59 8.20 -13.76
N SER A 338 -3.91 7.52 -14.70
CA SER A 338 -4.46 6.35 -15.39
C SER A 338 -4.79 5.20 -14.42
N VAL A 339 -3.92 4.91 -13.45
CA VAL A 339 -4.18 3.90 -12.41
C VAL A 339 -5.34 4.33 -11.52
N GLN A 340 -5.32 5.57 -11.03
CA GLN A 340 -6.36 6.10 -10.16
C GLN A 340 -7.75 6.13 -10.82
N SER A 341 -7.82 6.32 -12.14
CA SER A 341 -9.10 6.38 -12.87
C SER A 341 -9.86 5.05 -12.89
N ARG A 342 -9.17 3.93 -12.67
CA ARG A 342 -9.77 2.57 -12.68
C ARG A 342 -10.50 2.20 -11.40
N VAL A 343 -10.38 2.98 -10.33
CA VAL A 343 -10.90 2.61 -9.00
C VAL A 343 -12.41 2.42 -8.97
N ASP A 344 -13.16 3.25 -9.71
CA ASP A 344 -14.63 3.18 -9.70
C ASP A 344 -15.12 1.87 -10.36
N ASP A 345 -14.46 1.39 -11.42
CA ASP A 345 -14.77 0.09 -12.05
C ASP A 345 -14.34 -1.08 -11.15
N SER A 346 -13.18 -0.99 -10.52
CA SER A 346 -12.73 -1.97 -9.53
C SER A 346 -13.69 -2.11 -8.35
N LEU A 347 -14.24 -1.00 -7.87
CA LEU A 347 -15.23 -0.98 -6.79
C LEU A 347 -16.53 -1.69 -7.18
N LYS A 348 -17.05 -1.50 -8.39
CA LYS A 348 -18.25 -2.20 -8.87
C LYS A 348 -18.06 -3.72 -8.90
N ILE A 349 -16.86 -4.15 -9.28
CA ILE A 349 -16.52 -5.58 -9.35
C ILE A 349 -16.29 -6.16 -7.96
N GLN A 350 -15.55 -5.48 -7.09
CA GLN A 350 -15.13 -6.04 -5.81
C GLN A 350 -16.14 -5.79 -4.68
N LEU A 351 -16.91 -4.68 -4.74
CA LEU A 351 -17.86 -4.28 -3.71
C LEU A 351 -19.17 -3.77 -4.33
N PRO A 352 -19.95 -4.65 -5.00
CA PRO A 352 -21.17 -4.27 -5.71
C PRO A 352 -22.23 -3.67 -4.79
N GLU A 353 -22.99 -2.70 -5.30
CA GLU A 353 -24.08 -2.01 -4.58
C GLU A 353 -25.46 -2.53 -4.98
N THR A 354 -25.56 -3.18 -6.13
CA THR A 354 -26.81 -3.70 -6.66
C THR A 354 -26.67 -5.18 -6.99
N GLU A 355 -27.82 -5.88 -7.03
CA GLU A 355 -27.85 -7.28 -7.43
C GLU A 355 -27.34 -7.48 -8.87
N GLU A 356 -27.63 -6.52 -9.76
CA GLU A 356 -27.12 -6.55 -11.14
C GLU A 356 -25.59 -6.49 -11.17
N GLU A 357 -24.96 -5.60 -10.40
CA GLU A 357 -23.50 -5.51 -10.27
C GLU A 357 -22.91 -6.79 -9.66
N LEU A 358 -23.56 -7.36 -8.64
CA LEU A 358 -23.13 -8.61 -8.02
C LEU A 358 -23.11 -9.76 -9.04
N GLN A 359 -24.21 -9.92 -9.79
CA GLN A 359 -24.27 -10.93 -10.84
C GLN A 359 -23.28 -10.69 -11.99
N ALA A 360 -23.06 -9.43 -12.37
CA ALA A 360 -22.06 -9.05 -13.36
C ALA A 360 -20.64 -9.37 -12.87
N SER A 361 -20.34 -9.07 -11.62
CA SER A 361 -19.07 -9.40 -10.98
C SER A 361 -18.77 -10.91 -11.02
N LEU A 362 -19.74 -11.74 -10.60
CA LEU A 362 -19.58 -13.20 -10.64
C LEU A 362 -19.38 -13.75 -12.04
N LYS A 363 -20.09 -13.19 -13.03
CA LYS A 363 -19.91 -13.57 -14.45
C LYS A 363 -18.56 -13.15 -15.03
N ALA A 364 -18.05 -11.97 -14.69
CA ALA A 364 -16.75 -11.49 -15.16
C ALA A 364 -15.65 -12.47 -14.74
N TRP A 365 -15.64 -12.90 -13.50
CA TRP A 365 -14.67 -13.87 -12.99
C TRP A 365 -14.83 -15.28 -13.60
N ALA A 366 -16.07 -15.71 -13.93
CA ALA A 366 -16.33 -17.00 -14.56
C ALA A 366 -15.92 -17.06 -16.04
N LEU A 367 -16.06 -15.96 -16.79
CA LEU A 367 -15.71 -15.87 -18.22
C LEU A 367 -14.22 -15.86 -18.49
N ASP A 368 -13.43 -15.27 -17.59
CA ASP A 368 -11.97 -15.21 -17.72
C ASP A 368 -11.31 -16.60 -17.64
N GLN A 369 -12.00 -17.58 -17.04
CA GLN A 369 -11.54 -18.98 -17.02
C GLN A 369 -11.70 -19.68 -18.38
N THR A 370 -12.66 -19.26 -19.22
CA THR A 370 -12.95 -19.95 -20.49
C THR A 370 -12.08 -19.48 -21.65
N THR A 371 -11.38 -18.34 -21.49
CA THR A 371 -10.49 -17.76 -22.53
C THR A 371 -9.02 -18.14 -22.36
N GLY A 372 -8.67 -18.88 -21.33
CA GLY A 372 -7.33 -19.38 -21.00
C GLY A 372 -7.08 -20.86 -21.36
N ALA A 373 -8.00 -21.53 -22.09
CA ALA A 373 -7.84 -22.91 -22.58
C ALA A 373 -7.38 -22.93 -24.03
#